data_1cec6194eae0956c9c2833d1640f704e
#
_entry.id   1cec6194eae0956c9c2833d1640f704e
#
_cell.length_a   1.000
_cell.length_b   1.000
_cell.length_c   1.000
_cell.angle_alpha   90.00
_cell.angle_beta   90.00
_cell.angle_gamma   90.00
#
_symmetry.space_group_name_H-M   'P 1'
#
loop_
_entity.id
_entity.type
_entity.pdbx_description
1 polymer ?
#
loop_
_entity_poly.entity_id
_entity_poly.type
_entity_poly.pdbx_seq_one_letter_code
_entity_poly.pdbx_strand_id
1 'polypeptide(L)'
;MITQSDVSKIVEKYDQKKIAIGTLGSHSSLNIFKGAKEEGFRTVCICKEKDAIMYQKFPLADELIVVKDFTELLNETLQEKLRALNVVLIPHGSFTAYLSTDELVNSLHVPMYGNRQLLHWEADRKTQEEWLRQAGLRLPATFKTPE
;
A
#
# COMPACT_ATOMS: atom_id res chain seq x y z
N MET A 1 9.84 -6.38 14.10
CA MET A 1 9.92 -5.46 12.94
C MET A 1 10.39 -6.26 11.74
N ILE A 2 9.69 -6.16 10.62
CA ILE A 2 10.08 -6.82 9.36
C ILE A 2 11.26 -6.04 8.78
N THR A 3 12.35 -6.73 8.53
CA THR A 3 13.58 -6.15 8.00
C THR A 3 13.61 -6.16 6.45
N GLN A 4 14.50 -5.38 5.86
CA GLN A 4 14.75 -5.44 4.43
C GLN A 4 15.19 -6.87 4.00
N SER A 5 15.98 -7.56 4.82
CA SER A 5 16.39 -8.94 4.54
C SER A 5 15.21 -9.91 4.48
N ASP A 6 14.20 -9.73 5.34
CA ASP A 6 13.00 -10.57 5.33
C ASP A 6 12.19 -10.37 4.04
N VAL A 7 12.04 -9.09 3.62
CA VAL A 7 11.36 -8.76 2.36
C VAL A 7 12.14 -9.29 1.15
N SER A 8 13.48 -9.15 1.14
CA SER A 8 14.33 -9.67 0.06
C SER A 8 14.16 -11.18 -0.12
N LYS A 9 14.14 -11.95 0.97
CA LYS A 9 13.91 -13.42 0.93
C LYS A 9 12.55 -13.80 0.36
N ILE A 10 11.54 -12.92 0.51
CA ILE A 10 10.22 -13.16 -0.08
C ILE A 10 10.29 -12.89 -1.59
N VAL A 11 10.88 -11.75 -1.99
CA VAL A 11 11.00 -11.34 -3.39
C VAL A 11 11.87 -12.32 -4.20
N GLU A 12 12.92 -12.88 -3.60
CA GLU A 12 13.77 -13.91 -4.23
C GLU A 12 12.99 -15.17 -4.65
N LYS A 13 11.87 -15.46 -3.96
CA LYS A 13 10.99 -16.59 -4.30
C LYS A 13 9.96 -16.26 -5.39
N TYR A 14 9.83 -14.98 -5.76
CA TYR A 14 8.88 -14.55 -6.78
C TYR A 14 9.36 -14.90 -8.19
N ASP A 15 8.43 -15.31 -9.04
CA ASP A 15 8.69 -15.35 -10.48
C ASP A 15 8.72 -13.90 -11.00
N GLN A 16 9.90 -13.43 -11.35
CA GLN A 16 10.14 -12.05 -11.78
C GLN A 16 9.32 -11.68 -13.04
N LYS A 17 8.94 -12.67 -13.85
CA LYS A 17 8.10 -12.47 -15.05
C LYS A 17 6.60 -12.38 -14.73
N LYS A 18 6.23 -12.70 -13.49
CA LYS A 18 4.82 -12.75 -13.04
C LYS A 18 4.54 -11.79 -11.90
N ILE A 19 5.41 -10.83 -11.66
CA ILE A 19 5.16 -9.82 -10.64
C ILE A 19 3.82 -9.14 -10.94
N ALA A 20 3.04 -8.97 -9.88
CA ALA A 20 1.77 -8.24 -9.94
C ALA A 20 1.83 -7.02 -9.02
N ILE A 21 1.28 -5.92 -9.48
CA ILE A 21 1.12 -4.71 -8.68
C ILE A 21 -0.21 -4.80 -7.93
N GLY A 22 -0.13 -4.78 -6.60
CA GLY A 22 -1.30 -4.79 -5.73
C GLY A 22 -1.49 -3.48 -4.99
N THR A 23 -2.74 -3.12 -4.71
CA THR A 23 -3.05 -2.00 -3.83
C THR A 23 -4.45 -2.10 -3.23
N LEU A 24 -4.73 -1.29 -2.19
CA LEU A 24 -6.07 -1.17 -1.63
C LEU A 24 -7.00 -0.43 -2.60
N GLY A 25 -8.18 -0.97 -2.81
CA GLY A 25 -9.23 -0.38 -3.64
C GLY A 25 -9.78 0.91 -3.04
N SER A 26 -9.26 2.04 -3.49
CA SER A 26 -9.60 3.38 -3.03
C SER A 26 -9.40 4.38 -4.18
N HIS A 27 -9.59 5.68 -3.91
CA HIS A 27 -9.56 6.76 -4.92
C HIS A 27 -8.29 6.80 -5.78
N SER A 28 -7.13 6.37 -5.30
CA SER A 28 -5.88 6.36 -6.07
C SER A 28 -5.61 5.05 -6.82
N SER A 29 -6.37 3.99 -6.55
CA SER A 29 -6.08 2.64 -7.04
C SER A 29 -6.17 2.51 -8.56
N LEU A 30 -7.16 3.17 -9.19
CA LEU A 30 -7.32 3.11 -10.65
C LEU A 30 -6.12 3.74 -11.38
N ASN A 31 -5.55 4.82 -10.85
CA ASN A 31 -4.35 5.44 -11.42
C ASN A 31 -3.13 4.51 -11.29
N ILE A 32 -2.98 3.84 -10.15
CA ILE A 32 -1.92 2.86 -9.92
C ILE A 32 -2.07 1.69 -10.90
N PHE A 33 -3.29 1.14 -11.05
CA PHE A 33 -3.53 0.03 -11.97
C PHE A 33 -3.31 0.43 -13.42
N LYS A 34 -3.73 1.64 -13.82
CA LYS A 34 -3.48 2.15 -15.16
C LYS A 34 -1.97 2.18 -15.44
N GLY A 35 -1.18 2.81 -14.57
CA GLY A 35 0.27 2.87 -14.75
C GLY A 35 0.92 1.47 -14.76
N ALA A 36 0.50 0.58 -13.87
CA ALA A 36 1.00 -0.80 -13.84
C ALA A 36 0.71 -1.56 -15.15
N LYS A 37 -0.47 -1.36 -15.72
CA LYS A 37 -0.85 -1.95 -17.02
C LYS A 37 -0.03 -1.39 -18.18
N GLU A 38 0.24 -0.09 -18.20
CA GLU A 38 1.08 0.56 -19.21
C GLU A 38 2.51 0.02 -19.18
N GLU A 39 3.00 -0.39 -18.00
CA GLU A 39 4.30 -1.04 -17.81
C GLU A 39 4.26 -2.58 -17.96
N GLY A 40 3.10 -3.16 -18.32
CA GLY A 40 2.95 -4.59 -18.60
C GLY A 40 2.79 -5.47 -17.37
N PHE A 41 2.54 -4.91 -16.19
CA PHE A 41 2.30 -5.68 -14.98
C PHE A 41 0.86 -6.18 -14.88
N ARG A 42 0.70 -7.33 -14.24
CA ARG A 42 -0.59 -7.77 -13.71
C ARG A 42 -0.98 -6.89 -12.52
N THR A 43 -2.28 -6.80 -12.27
CA THR A 43 -2.83 -5.93 -11.22
C THR A 43 -3.78 -6.69 -10.30
N VAL A 44 -3.66 -6.43 -8.99
CA VAL A 44 -4.48 -7.06 -7.94
C VAL A 44 -5.09 -5.96 -7.06
N CYS A 45 -6.40 -5.90 -7.04
CA CYS A 45 -7.15 -4.97 -6.21
C CYS A 45 -7.66 -5.65 -4.95
N ILE A 46 -7.30 -5.14 -3.79
CA ILE A 46 -7.90 -5.54 -2.51
C ILE A 46 -8.98 -4.52 -2.19
N CYS A 47 -10.25 -4.86 -2.35
CA CYS A 47 -11.37 -3.92 -2.20
C CYS A 47 -12.43 -4.41 -1.21
N LYS A 48 -13.18 -3.45 -0.65
CA LYS A 48 -14.35 -3.78 0.16
C LYS A 48 -15.51 -4.23 -0.75
N GLU A 49 -16.39 -5.08 -0.24
CA GLU A 49 -17.52 -5.64 -0.98
C GLU A 49 -18.36 -4.55 -1.66
N LYS A 50 -18.66 -3.46 -0.96
CA LYS A 50 -19.44 -2.33 -1.48
C LYS A 50 -18.79 -1.64 -2.69
N ASP A 51 -17.47 -1.74 -2.84
CA ASP A 51 -16.69 -1.05 -3.87
C ASP A 51 -16.36 -2.00 -5.05
N ALA A 52 -16.58 -3.30 -4.89
CA ALA A 52 -16.21 -4.33 -5.88
C ALA A 52 -16.85 -4.10 -7.25
N ILE A 53 -18.11 -3.66 -7.28
CA ILE A 53 -18.85 -3.39 -8.53
C ILE A 53 -18.17 -2.30 -9.37
N MET A 54 -17.51 -1.31 -8.72
CA MET A 54 -16.78 -0.26 -9.42
C MET A 54 -15.58 -0.87 -10.17
N TYR A 55 -14.80 -1.73 -9.52
CA TYR A 55 -13.64 -2.37 -10.14
C TYR A 55 -14.02 -3.39 -11.23
N GLN A 56 -15.21 -3.99 -11.14
CA GLN A 56 -15.77 -4.82 -12.22
C GLN A 56 -16.14 -3.98 -13.44
N LYS A 57 -16.68 -2.78 -13.24
CA LYS A 57 -17.07 -1.86 -14.34
C LYS A 57 -15.85 -1.18 -14.97
N PHE A 58 -14.79 -0.96 -14.22
CA PHE A 58 -13.52 -0.41 -14.69
C PHE A 58 -12.42 -1.48 -14.57
N PRO A 59 -12.33 -2.42 -15.53
CA PRO A 59 -11.53 -3.63 -15.41
C PRO A 59 -10.02 -3.37 -15.58
N LEU A 60 -9.46 -2.50 -14.77
CA LEU A 60 -8.02 -2.25 -14.68
C LEU A 60 -7.33 -3.22 -13.72
N ALA A 61 -8.08 -3.90 -12.85
CA ALA A 61 -7.56 -4.95 -11.99
C ALA A 61 -7.79 -6.31 -12.65
N ASP A 62 -6.72 -7.11 -12.78
CA ASP A 62 -6.80 -8.48 -13.32
C ASP A 62 -7.40 -9.44 -12.30
N GLU A 63 -7.18 -9.15 -10.99
CA GLU A 63 -7.76 -9.92 -9.91
C GLU A 63 -8.36 -9.01 -8.85
N LEU A 64 -9.56 -9.35 -8.39
CA LEU A 64 -10.23 -8.69 -7.26
C LEU A 64 -10.20 -9.61 -6.05
N ILE A 65 -9.68 -9.12 -4.94
CA ILE A 65 -9.74 -9.76 -3.64
C ILE A 65 -10.68 -8.94 -2.78
N VAL A 66 -11.87 -9.49 -2.56
CA VAL A 66 -12.90 -8.81 -1.77
C VAL A 66 -12.70 -9.13 -0.30
N VAL A 67 -12.63 -8.09 0.52
CA VAL A 67 -12.48 -8.15 1.97
C VAL A 67 -13.64 -7.42 2.65
N LYS A 68 -13.94 -7.78 3.89
CA LYS A 68 -14.91 -7.05 4.71
C LYS A 68 -14.33 -5.75 5.22
N ASP A 69 -13.07 -5.81 5.64
CA ASP A 69 -12.30 -4.65 6.07
C ASP A 69 -10.84 -4.75 5.62
N PHE A 70 -10.17 -3.59 5.42
CA PHE A 70 -8.78 -3.57 4.99
C PHE A 70 -7.80 -4.13 6.03
N THR A 71 -8.18 -4.21 7.31
CA THR A 71 -7.37 -4.87 8.34
C THR A 71 -7.13 -6.35 8.06
N GLU A 72 -7.95 -6.98 7.21
CA GLU A 72 -7.71 -8.36 6.74
C GLU A 72 -6.39 -8.51 5.96
N LEU A 73 -5.82 -7.41 5.43
CA LEU A 73 -4.48 -7.44 4.84
C LEU A 73 -3.41 -7.94 5.81
N LEU A 74 -3.64 -7.81 7.11
CA LEU A 74 -2.73 -8.27 8.15
C LEU A 74 -2.91 -9.75 8.49
N ASN A 75 -3.96 -10.41 7.98
CA ASN A 75 -4.19 -11.83 8.17
C ASN A 75 -3.23 -12.65 7.30
N GLU A 76 -2.58 -13.64 7.90
CA GLU A 76 -1.59 -14.47 7.21
C GLU A 76 -2.16 -15.16 5.96
N THR A 77 -3.39 -15.67 6.02
CA THR A 77 -4.05 -16.30 4.87
C THR A 77 -4.13 -15.38 3.64
N LEU A 78 -4.47 -14.10 3.84
CA LEU A 78 -4.51 -13.14 2.74
C LEU A 78 -3.10 -12.81 2.26
N GLN A 79 -2.15 -12.67 3.17
CA GLN A 79 -0.75 -12.41 2.82
C GLN A 79 -0.14 -13.57 2.03
N GLU A 80 -0.43 -14.82 2.42
CA GLU A 80 -0.02 -16.00 1.65
C GLU A 80 -0.59 -15.99 0.22
N LYS A 81 -1.87 -15.66 0.07
CA LYS A 81 -2.49 -15.51 -1.25
C LYS A 81 -1.77 -14.44 -2.07
N LEU A 82 -1.49 -13.28 -1.49
CA LEU A 82 -0.80 -12.20 -2.19
C LEU A 82 0.62 -12.59 -2.60
N ARG A 83 1.35 -13.28 -1.73
CA ARG A 83 2.69 -13.80 -2.05
C ARG A 83 2.65 -14.86 -3.17
N ALA A 84 1.66 -15.75 -3.14
CA ALA A 84 1.47 -16.75 -4.21
C ALA A 84 1.17 -16.11 -5.58
N LEU A 85 0.57 -14.94 -5.59
CA LEU A 85 0.32 -14.14 -6.79
C LEU A 85 1.52 -13.27 -7.20
N ASN A 86 2.64 -13.34 -6.49
CA ASN A 86 3.83 -12.49 -6.65
C ASN A 86 3.52 -10.99 -6.51
N VAL A 87 2.66 -10.62 -5.58
CA VAL A 87 2.22 -9.23 -5.42
C VAL A 87 3.29 -8.40 -4.74
N VAL A 88 3.58 -7.25 -5.33
CA VAL A 88 4.26 -6.12 -4.70
C VAL A 88 3.22 -5.03 -4.47
N LEU A 89 3.03 -4.62 -3.23
CA LEU A 89 2.06 -3.59 -2.86
C LEU A 89 2.59 -2.19 -3.15
N ILE A 90 1.78 -1.37 -3.78
CA ILE A 90 2.02 0.07 -3.91
C ILE A 90 1.17 0.78 -2.84
N PRO A 91 1.81 1.35 -1.80
CA PRO A 91 1.09 2.07 -0.78
C PRO A 91 0.62 3.43 -1.28
N HIS A 92 -0.48 3.89 -0.73
CA HIS A 92 -0.99 5.26 -0.87
C HIS A 92 -1.71 5.64 0.43
N GLY A 93 -2.25 6.86 0.52
CA GLY A 93 -2.82 7.38 1.76
C GLY A 93 -3.86 6.51 2.47
N SER A 94 -4.53 5.60 1.76
CA SER A 94 -5.48 4.67 2.41
C SER A 94 -4.81 3.62 3.28
N PHE A 95 -3.54 3.29 3.04
CA PHE A 95 -2.83 2.36 3.92
C PHE A 95 -2.70 2.94 5.33
N THR A 96 -2.30 4.20 5.45
CA THR A 96 -2.18 4.88 6.75
C THR A 96 -3.52 5.35 7.32
N ALA A 97 -4.55 5.50 6.48
CA ALA A 97 -5.89 5.88 6.92
C ALA A 97 -6.71 4.72 7.50
N TYR A 98 -6.46 3.48 7.03
CA TYR A 98 -7.26 2.31 7.42
C TYR A 98 -6.48 1.26 8.21
N LEU A 99 -5.15 1.33 8.22
CA LEU A 99 -4.28 0.36 8.87
C LEU A 99 -3.35 1.08 9.85
N SER A 100 -3.03 0.43 10.94
CA SER A 100 -2.01 0.91 11.85
C SER A 100 -0.63 0.87 11.17
N THR A 101 0.11 1.96 11.23
CA THR A 101 1.48 2.00 10.70
C THR A 101 2.41 1.03 11.42
N ASP A 102 2.21 0.82 12.72
CA ASP A 102 2.96 -0.17 13.50
C ASP A 102 2.71 -1.59 12.99
N GLU A 103 1.48 -1.93 12.67
CA GLU A 103 1.13 -3.24 12.13
C GLU A 103 1.67 -3.42 10.71
N LEU A 104 1.59 -2.39 9.86
CA LEU A 104 2.19 -2.41 8.52
C LEU A 104 3.70 -2.66 8.56
N VAL A 105 4.39 -2.05 9.52
CA VAL A 105 5.85 -2.20 9.66
C VAL A 105 6.23 -3.53 10.29
N ASN A 106 5.41 -4.06 11.21
CA ASN A 106 5.77 -5.22 12.02
C ASN A 106 5.15 -6.53 11.53
N SER A 107 4.00 -6.49 10.85
CA SER A 107 3.18 -7.69 10.58
C SER A 107 2.88 -7.94 9.10
N LEU A 108 3.16 -7.00 8.21
CA LEU A 108 2.86 -7.16 6.79
C LEU A 108 4.02 -7.86 6.05
N HIS A 109 3.95 -9.20 5.91
CA HIS A 109 4.94 -10.03 5.21
C HIS A 109 4.67 -10.10 3.68
N VAL A 110 4.13 -9.06 3.10
CA VAL A 110 4.01 -8.89 1.64
C VAL A 110 4.95 -7.78 1.22
N PRO A 111 5.75 -7.94 0.15
CA PRO A 111 6.59 -6.86 -0.35
C PRO A 111 5.78 -5.61 -0.63
N MET A 112 6.29 -4.47 -0.18
CA MET A 112 5.68 -3.16 -0.41
C MET A 112 6.75 -2.23 -0.99
N TYR A 113 6.39 -1.48 -2.01
CA TYR A 113 7.26 -0.50 -2.64
C TYR A 113 7.56 0.66 -1.68
N GLY A 114 8.81 1.10 -1.65
CA GLY A 114 9.26 2.20 -0.80
C GLY A 114 9.73 1.77 0.58
N ASN A 115 10.05 2.75 1.40
CA ASN A 115 10.50 2.52 2.78
C ASN A 115 9.32 2.56 3.74
N ARG A 116 8.97 1.40 4.32
CA ARG A 116 7.84 1.28 5.27
C ARG A 116 7.95 2.19 6.49
N GLN A 117 9.16 2.46 6.96
CA GLN A 117 9.34 3.31 8.13
C GLN A 117 8.91 4.76 7.87
N LEU A 118 8.90 5.20 6.61
CA LEU A 118 8.39 6.52 6.26
C LEU A 118 6.89 6.66 6.52
N LEU A 119 6.14 5.56 6.59
CA LEU A 119 4.71 5.60 6.91
C LEU A 119 4.42 6.23 8.28
N HIS A 120 5.33 6.07 9.25
CA HIS A 120 5.19 6.75 10.55
C HIS A 120 5.27 8.29 10.42
N TRP A 121 6.13 8.77 9.53
CA TRP A 121 6.26 10.20 9.27
C TRP A 121 5.09 10.76 8.47
N GLU A 122 4.53 9.96 7.55
CA GLU A 122 3.40 10.35 6.72
C GLU A 122 2.06 10.30 7.45
N ALA A 123 1.93 9.47 8.49
CA ALA A 123 0.68 9.25 9.20
C ALA A 123 0.23 10.46 10.02
N ASP A 124 1.16 11.31 10.47
CA ASP A 124 0.87 12.49 11.29
C ASP A 124 1.45 13.75 10.64
N ARG A 125 0.61 14.79 10.50
CA ARG A 125 1.00 16.05 9.88
C ARG A 125 2.10 16.80 10.62
N LYS A 126 2.18 16.66 11.95
CA LYS A 126 3.22 17.35 12.73
C LYS A 126 4.57 16.70 12.51
N THR A 127 4.62 15.37 12.54
CA THR A 127 5.85 14.62 12.25
C THR A 127 6.30 14.85 10.81
N GLN A 128 5.37 14.93 9.87
CA GLN A 128 5.67 15.26 8.47
C GLN A 128 6.28 16.66 8.33
N GLU A 129 5.71 17.68 8.99
CA GLU A 129 6.28 19.03 8.98
C GLU A 129 7.67 19.08 9.63
N GLU A 130 7.86 18.40 10.75
CA GLU A 130 9.14 18.31 11.41
C GLU A 130 10.21 17.68 10.51
N TRP A 131 9.88 16.58 9.86
CA TRP A 131 10.76 15.91 8.91
C TRP A 131 11.17 16.82 7.74
N LEU A 132 10.21 17.51 7.15
CA LEU A 132 10.46 18.45 6.06
C LEU A 132 11.34 19.63 6.51
N ARG A 133 11.15 20.14 7.75
CA ARG A 133 12.02 21.19 8.34
C ARG A 133 13.44 20.71 8.57
N GLN A 134 13.61 19.48 9.07
CA GLN A 134 14.93 18.87 9.25
C GLN A 134 15.68 18.71 7.91
N ALA A 135 14.93 18.46 6.82
CA ALA A 135 15.46 18.44 5.46
C ALA A 135 15.78 19.84 4.89
N GLY A 136 15.60 20.92 5.65
CA GLY A 136 15.86 22.28 5.24
C GLY A 136 14.83 22.88 4.27
N LEU A 137 13.67 22.26 4.13
CA LEU A 137 12.61 22.76 3.23
C LEU A 137 11.85 23.94 3.85
N ARG A 138 11.48 24.89 3.00
CA ARG A 138 10.60 26.00 3.37
C ARG A 138 9.15 25.50 3.42
N LEU A 139 8.51 25.59 4.58
CA LEU A 139 7.12 25.22 4.77
C LEU A 139 6.22 26.44 4.87
N PRO A 140 4.92 26.30 4.50
CA PRO A 140 3.91 27.31 4.80
C PRO A 140 3.82 27.57 6.30
N ALA A 141 3.35 28.77 6.67
CA ALA A 141 3.07 29.07 8.07
C ALA A 141 1.90 28.23 8.56
N THR A 142 2.10 27.56 9.68
CA THR A 142 1.06 26.77 10.35
C THR A 142 0.43 27.61 11.45
N PHE A 143 -0.86 27.86 11.37
CA PHE A 143 -1.63 28.57 12.38
C PHE A 143 -2.34 27.57 13.28
N LYS A 144 -2.25 27.77 14.57
CA LYS A 144 -3.17 27.11 15.53
C LYS A 144 -4.58 27.62 15.26
N THR A 145 -5.60 26.78 15.44
CA THR A 145 -7.02 27.21 15.33
C THR A 145 -7.21 28.58 15.97
N PRO A 146 -7.96 29.49 15.32
CA PRO A 146 -8.32 30.75 15.95
C PRO A 146 -9.05 30.44 17.26
N GLU A 147 -8.62 31.10 18.34
CA GLU A 147 -9.31 31.09 19.63
C GLU A 147 -10.66 31.77 19.49
#